data_37a30f32456f0c1eaf5822fe060723f4
#
_entry.id   37a30f32456f0c1eaf5822fe060723f4
#
_cell.length_a   1.000
_cell.length_b   1.000
_cell.length_c   1.000
_cell.angle_alpha   90.00
_cell.angle_beta   90.00
_cell.angle_gamma   90.00
#
_symmetry.space_group_name_H-M   'P 1'
#
loop_
_entity.id
_entity.type
_entity.pdbx_description
1 polymer ?
#
loop_
_entity_poly.entity_id
_entity_poly.type
_entity_poly.pdbx_seq_one_letter_code
_entity_poly.pdbx_strand_id
1 'polypeptide(L)'
;MTNITKLLCLGLCLCAVACGNPSQKASDTEFTDSVAEALACGGQIDLDQLQWTREPAACEMKDGVISITTAPHTDLWQRTYYHFRNDNAPVLQMKTREKFFSFVVKTDFTQSHQRFDQCGIVMYLDSDNWLKGSVEFENEEFQHLGSVATNNGYSDWATTAISAEVKTMWYRLSRREDDFCIE
;
A
#
# COMPACT_ATOMS: atom_id res chain seq x y z
N MET A 1 -15.52 23.89 0.25
CA MET A 1 -14.24 23.87 0.99
C MET A 1 -13.50 22.64 0.51
N THR A 2 -12.42 22.84 -0.21
CA THR A 2 -11.61 21.75 -0.78
C THR A 2 -10.64 21.30 0.30
N ASN A 3 -10.94 20.19 0.95
CA ASN A 3 -9.99 19.55 1.86
C ASN A 3 -8.96 18.79 1.01
N ILE A 4 -7.73 19.24 1.05
CA ILE A 4 -6.59 18.63 0.37
C ILE A 4 -5.87 17.80 1.43
N THR A 5 -5.97 16.49 1.32
CA THR A 5 -5.19 15.57 2.14
C THR A 5 -3.81 15.37 1.51
N LYS A 6 -2.76 15.76 2.24
CA LYS A 6 -1.37 15.49 1.82
C LYS A 6 -0.92 14.17 2.42
N LEU A 7 -0.58 13.25 1.57
CA LEU A 7 -0.08 11.94 1.94
C LEU A 7 1.39 11.85 1.63
N LEU A 8 2.19 11.45 2.62
CA LEU A 8 3.63 11.34 2.47
C LEU A 8 4.01 9.86 2.33
N CYS A 9 4.52 9.46 1.19
CA CYS A 9 5.05 8.11 0.98
C CYS A 9 6.58 8.15 1.00
N LEU A 10 7.18 7.40 1.91
CA LEU A 10 8.63 7.36 2.07
C LEU A 10 9.22 6.12 1.41
N GLY A 11 10.20 6.37 0.61
CA GLY A 11 11.23 5.54 -0.03
C GLY A 11 11.18 4.02 0.06
N LEU A 12 11.41 3.50 -1.01
CA LEU A 12 11.32 2.20 -1.62
C LEU A 12 12.53 1.29 -1.46
N CYS A 13 12.34 0.02 -1.16
CA CYS A 13 13.39 -0.99 -1.29
C CYS A 13 12.89 -2.25 -2.03
N LEU A 14 13.56 -2.64 -3.09
CA LEU A 14 13.31 -3.90 -3.79
C LEU A 14 14.34 -4.93 -3.33
N CYS A 15 13.89 -6.04 -2.76
CA CYS A 15 14.77 -7.15 -2.44
C CYS A 15 14.39 -8.39 -3.25
N ALA A 16 15.34 -8.90 -4.01
CA ALA A 16 15.29 -10.27 -4.47
C ALA A 16 15.95 -11.14 -3.39
N VAL A 17 15.18 -11.95 -2.68
CA VAL A 17 15.73 -12.88 -1.69
C VAL A 17 15.67 -14.30 -2.22
N ALA A 18 16.82 -14.94 -2.25
CA ALA A 18 16.99 -16.36 -2.53
C ALA A 18 16.55 -17.20 -1.33
N CYS A 19 15.99 -18.36 -1.64
CA CYS A 19 15.37 -19.38 -0.81
C CYS A 19 15.99 -19.68 0.56
N GLY A 20 15.13 -19.72 1.58
CA GLY A 20 15.35 -20.42 2.85
C GLY A 20 14.08 -21.09 3.35
N ASN A 21 14.21 -22.28 3.91
CA ASN A 21 13.17 -23.25 4.28
C ASN A 21 12.12 -22.73 5.29
N PRO A 22 10.86 -23.17 5.22
CA PRO A 22 9.80 -22.68 6.08
C PRO A 22 9.59 -23.57 7.30
N SER A 23 9.93 -23.11 8.48
CA SER A 23 9.20 -23.44 9.71
C SER A 23 9.79 -22.74 10.93
N GLN A 24 9.24 -21.58 11.27
CA GLN A 24 9.29 -21.06 12.65
C GLN A 24 8.23 -19.96 12.78
N LYS A 25 7.49 -19.95 13.89
CA LYS A 25 6.59 -18.85 14.26
C LYS A 25 7.45 -17.60 14.49
N ALA A 26 7.34 -16.61 13.62
CA ALA A 26 8.01 -15.33 13.76
C ALA A 26 7.47 -14.57 14.98
N SER A 27 8.36 -14.06 15.80
CA SER A 27 8.05 -13.08 16.84
C SER A 27 8.08 -11.67 16.23
N ASP A 28 7.43 -10.70 16.87
CA ASP A 28 7.40 -9.31 16.40
C ASP A 28 8.82 -8.71 16.22
N THR A 29 9.81 -9.24 16.95
CA THR A 29 11.22 -8.86 16.84
C THR A 29 11.86 -9.38 15.55
N GLU A 30 11.51 -10.59 15.09
CA GLU A 30 12.01 -11.15 13.82
C GLU A 30 11.47 -10.39 12.60
N PHE A 31 10.27 -9.83 12.69
CA PHE A 31 9.72 -9.02 11.60
C PHE A 31 10.50 -7.71 11.41
N THR A 32 10.80 -7.00 12.51
CA THR A 32 11.59 -5.76 12.45
C THR A 32 13.02 -5.99 11.97
N ASP A 33 13.65 -7.09 12.38
CA ASP A 33 14.98 -7.47 11.91
C ASP A 33 14.95 -7.87 10.43
N SER A 34 13.93 -8.58 9.96
CA SER A 34 13.77 -8.94 8.55
C SER A 34 13.53 -7.74 7.64
N VAL A 35 12.81 -6.71 8.12
CA VAL A 35 12.64 -5.45 7.40
C VAL A 35 13.95 -4.67 7.34
N ALA A 36 14.68 -4.58 8.45
CA ALA A 36 16.00 -3.93 8.49
C ALA A 36 17.00 -4.64 7.56
N GLU A 37 16.99 -5.97 7.55
CA GLU A 37 17.83 -6.80 6.67
C GLU A 37 17.41 -6.66 5.20
N ALA A 38 16.13 -6.62 4.90
CA ALA A 38 15.60 -6.34 3.57
C ALA A 38 16.00 -4.92 3.09
N LEU A 39 15.95 -3.93 3.96
CA LEU A 39 16.41 -2.57 3.67
C LEU A 39 17.95 -2.49 3.48
N ALA A 40 18.69 -3.34 4.17
CA ALA A 40 20.15 -3.40 4.07
C ALA A 40 20.64 -4.17 2.84
N CYS A 41 19.89 -5.18 2.37
CA CYS A 41 20.27 -6.06 1.26
C CYS A 41 19.57 -5.71 -0.06
N GLY A 42 18.54 -4.88 -0.03
CA GLY A 42 17.74 -4.56 -1.20
C GLY A 42 18.24 -3.35 -1.97
N GLY A 43 18.00 -3.36 -3.27
CA GLY A 43 18.14 -2.17 -4.10
C GLY A 43 16.99 -1.20 -3.86
N GLN A 44 17.27 0.09 -3.92
CA GLN A 44 16.21 1.08 -4.08
C GLN A 44 15.59 0.94 -5.47
N ILE A 45 14.27 1.09 -5.56
CA ILE A 45 13.64 1.25 -6.87
C ILE A 45 14.09 2.57 -7.46
N ASP A 46 14.47 2.52 -8.71
CA ASP A 46 14.62 3.71 -9.54
C ASP A 46 13.23 4.34 -9.71
N LEU A 47 13.05 5.54 -9.19
CA LEU A 47 11.78 6.26 -9.23
C LEU A 47 11.33 6.56 -10.66
N ASP A 48 12.27 6.62 -11.61
CA ASP A 48 11.98 6.82 -13.04
C ASP A 48 11.28 5.61 -13.68
N GLN A 49 11.30 4.45 -13.03
CA GLN A 49 10.57 3.25 -13.46
C GLN A 49 9.10 3.26 -13.01
N LEU A 50 8.75 4.15 -12.10
CA LEU A 50 7.38 4.27 -11.59
C LEU A 50 6.51 5.05 -12.58
N GLN A 51 5.29 4.60 -12.74
CA GLN A 51 4.30 5.22 -13.62
C GLN A 51 2.97 5.38 -12.87
N TRP A 52 2.33 6.50 -13.10
CA TRP A 52 0.98 6.71 -12.62
C TRP A 52 -0.02 5.94 -13.49
N THR A 53 -0.85 5.11 -12.88
CA THR A 53 -2.07 4.59 -13.50
C THR A 53 -3.11 5.70 -13.57
N ARG A 54 -3.18 6.50 -12.50
CA ARG A 54 -3.96 7.74 -12.39
C ARG A 54 -3.13 8.74 -11.61
N GLU A 55 -2.97 9.92 -12.16
CA GLU A 55 -2.21 10.96 -11.50
C GLU A 55 -2.96 11.56 -10.31
N PRO A 56 -2.28 11.90 -9.22
CA PRO A 56 -2.85 12.63 -8.11
C PRO A 56 -3.10 14.11 -8.49
N ALA A 57 -3.79 14.85 -7.60
CA ALA A 57 -3.96 16.30 -7.76
C ALA A 57 -2.60 17.03 -7.72
N ALA A 58 -1.65 16.53 -6.92
CA ALA A 58 -0.25 16.97 -6.95
C ALA A 58 0.67 15.87 -6.42
N CYS A 59 1.90 15.87 -6.90
CA CYS A 59 2.95 14.99 -6.43
C CYS A 59 4.29 15.75 -6.36
N GLU A 60 5.01 15.55 -5.28
CA GLU A 60 6.37 16.05 -5.11
C GLU A 60 7.29 14.88 -4.75
N MET A 61 8.41 14.75 -5.44
CA MET A 61 9.46 13.78 -5.13
C MET A 61 10.71 14.51 -4.68
N LYS A 62 11.10 14.30 -3.43
CA LYS A 62 12.25 14.98 -2.83
C LYS A 62 12.90 14.09 -1.77
N ASP A 63 14.23 13.98 -1.84
CA ASP A 63 15.06 13.27 -0.85
C ASP A 63 14.57 11.82 -0.56
N GLY A 64 14.12 11.10 -1.61
CA GLY A 64 13.60 9.74 -1.49
C GLY A 64 12.19 9.65 -0.91
N VAL A 65 11.53 10.78 -0.72
CA VAL A 65 10.15 10.90 -0.25
C VAL A 65 9.23 11.28 -1.40
N ILE A 66 8.13 10.57 -1.53
CA ILE A 66 7.06 10.89 -2.49
C ILE A 66 5.87 11.44 -1.70
N SER A 67 5.60 12.74 -1.86
CA SER A 67 4.44 13.40 -1.28
C SER A 67 3.31 13.42 -2.29
N ILE A 68 2.19 12.81 -1.93
CA ILE A 68 1.04 12.68 -2.82
C ILE A 68 -0.14 13.47 -2.24
N THR A 69 -0.71 14.36 -3.04
CA THR A 69 -1.96 15.06 -2.70
C THR A 69 -3.08 14.47 -3.54
N THR A 70 -4.05 13.83 -2.90
CA THR A 70 -5.20 13.22 -3.58
C THR A 70 -6.30 14.27 -3.86
N ALA A 71 -7.08 14.04 -4.91
CA ALA A 71 -8.34 14.74 -5.10
C ALA A 71 -9.41 14.18 -4.14
N PRO A 72 -10.43 14.97 -3.78
CA PRO A 72 -11.56 14.46 -3.00
C PRO A 72 -12.33 13.40 -3.81
N HIS A 73 -13.00 12.49 -3.10
CA HIS A 73 -13.85 11.43 -3.66
C HIS A 73 -13.09 10.44 -4.55
N THR A 74 -11.82 10.19 -4.23
CA THR A 74 -11.04 9.10 -4.86
C THR A 74 -11.12 7.83 -4.01
N ASP A 75 -11.23 6.67 -4.67
CA ASP A 75 -11.31 5.38 -3.99
C ASP A 75 -10.96 4.23 -4.96
N LEU A 76 -10.72 3.05 -4.39
CA LEU A 76 -10.66 1.76 -5.07
C LEU A 76 -11.63 0.79 -4.39
N TRP A 77 -12.79 0.59 -5.00
CA TRP A 77 -13.82 -0.35 -4.54
C TRP A 77 -14.69 -0.83 -5.69
N GLN A 78 -15.08 -2.12 -5.66
CA GLN A 78 -15.92 -2.71 -6.69
C GLN A 78 -17.13 -3.46 -6.08
N ARG A 79 -18.32 -2.94 -6.28
CA ARG A 79 -19.68 -3.52 -6.20
C ARG A 79 -20.20 -4.04 -4.86
N THR A 80 -19.41 -4.65 -4.03
CA THR A 80 -19.91 -5.43 -2.87
C THR A 80 -20.54 -4.59 -1.75
N TYR A 81 -20.33 -3.27 -1.76
CA TYR A 81 -21.00 -2.33 -0.88
C TYR A 81 -22.10 -1.59 -1.65
N TYR A 82 -23.32 -2.06 -1.55
CA TYR A 82 -24.52 -1.46 -2.19
C TYR A 82 -24.34 -1.07 -3.66
N HIS A 83 -23.61 -1.88 -4.43
CA HIS A 83 -23.23 -1.63 -5.82
C HIS A 83 -22.32 -0.39 -6.04
N PHE A 84 -21.77 0.19 -4.98
CA PHE A 84 -20.78 1.26 -5.10
C PHE A 84 -19.58 0.80 -5.93
N ARG A 85 -19.16 1.67 -6.82
CA ARG A 85 -17.99 1.45 -7.68
C ARG A 85 -17.19 2.73 -7.76
N ASN A 86 -15.91 2.63 -7.49
CA ASN A 86 -14.96 3.68 -7.73
C ASN A 86 -13.59 3.08 -8.07
N ASP A 87 -12.94 3.62 -9.08
CA ASP A 87 -11.62 3.22 -9.53
C ASP A 87 -10.85 4.45 -10.00
N ASN A 88 -10.76 5.45 -9.14
CA ASN A 88 -10.15 6.73 -9.47
C ASN A 88 -9.05 7.17 -8.50
N ALA A 89 -8.71 6.36 -7.49
CA ALA A 89 -7.60 6.66 -6.61
C ALA A 89 -6.26 6.68 -7.37
N PRO A 90 -5.34 7.58 -7.01
CA PRO A 90 -4.00 7.59 -7.59
C PRO A 90 -3.24 6.31 -7.26
N VAL A 91 -2.62 5.71 -8.25
CA VAL A 91 -1.76 4.54 -8.09
C VAL A 91 -0.44 4.79 -8.82
N LEU A 92 0.64 4.85 -8.05
CA LEU A 92 2.01 4.89 -8.56
C LEU A 92 2.58 3.48 -8.53
N GLN A 93 2.92 2.92 -9.67
CA GLN A 93 3.36 1.54 -9.76
C GLN A 93 4.41 1.32 -10.84
N MET A 94 5.14 0.22 -10.71
CA MET A 94 5.99 -0.30 -11.77
C MET A 94 5.42 -1.61 -12.31
N LYS A 95 5.66 -1.91 -13.58
CA LYS A 95 5.34 -3.20 -14.18
C LYS A 95 6.51 -4.14 -13.99
N THR A 96 6.23 -5.36 -13.52
CA THR A 96 7.24 -6.42 -13.41
C THR A 96 6.71 -7.74 -13.94
N ARG A 97 7.62 -8.55 -14.52
CA ARG A 97 7.37 -9.94 -14.91
C ARG A 97 8.00 -10.93 -13.94
N GLU A 98 8.70 -10.41 -12.92
CA GLU A 98 9.36 -11.25 -11.94
C GLU A 98 8.33 -12.09 -11.17
N LYS A 99 8.61 -13.38 -11.07
CA LYS A 99 7.76 -14.33 -10.35
C LYS A 99 8.09 -14.40 -8.86
N PHE A 100 9.25 -13.91 -8.48
CA PHE A 100 9.74 -13.89 -7.10
C PHE A 100 10.27 -12.51 -6.78
N PHE A 101 9.52 -11.77 -5.98
CA PHE A 101 9.96 -10.48 -5.48
C PHE A 101 9.32 -10.15 -4.13
N SER A 102 9.91 -9.24 -3.41
CA SER A 102 9.26 -8.50 -2.33
C SER A 102 9.48 -7.01 -2.54
N PHE A 103 8.42 -6.26 -2.41
CA PHE A 103 8.39 -4.81 -2.50
C PHE A 103 8.01 -4.24 -1.15
N VAL A 104 8.81 -3.33 -0.61
CA VAL A 104 8.57 -2.72 0.71
C VAL A 104 8.39 -1.22 0.55
N VAL A 105 7.38 -0.69 1.21
CA VAL A 105 7.13 0.75 1.26
C VAL A 105 6.75 1.18 2.68
N LYS A 106 7.26 2.32 3.11
CA LYS A 106 6.77 3.02 4.30
C LYS A 106 5.81 4.11 3.86
N THR A 107 4.65 4.16 4.48
CA THR A 107 3.69 5.24 4.30
C THR A 107 3.63 6.11 5.56
N ASP A 108 3.43 7.40 5.36
CA ASP A 108 3.09 8.36 6.41
C ASP A 108 1.72 8.95 6.07
N PHE A 109 0.77 8.75 6.95
CA PHE A 109 -0.61 9.20 6.82
C PHE A 109 -1.03 10.12 7.97
N THR A 110 -0.08 10.86 8.54
CA THR A 110 -0.31 11.85 9.61
C THR A 110 -1.37 12.88 9.24
N GLN A 111 -1.53 13.16 7.93
CA GLN A 111 -2.50 14.13 7.43
C GLN A 111 -3.90 13.56 7.18
N SER A 112 -4.12 12.25 7.36
CA SER A 112 -5.44 11.63 7.28
C SER A 112 -6.32 12.14 8.41
N HIS A 113 -7.48 12.69 8.08
CA HIS A 113 -8.39 13.34 9.03
C HIS A 113 -9.87 13.26 8.59
N GLN A 114 -10.12 12.79 7.39
CA GLN A 114 -11.47 12.54 6.91
C GLN A 114 -11.75 11.05 6.95
N ARG A 115 -12.96 10.67 7.32
CA ARG A 115 -13.39 9.29 7.25
C ARG A 115 -13.15 8.74 5.84
N PHE A 116 -12.55 7.56 5.75
CA PHE A 116 -12.09 6.88 4.54
C PHE A 116 -10.80 7.43 3.90
N ASP A 117 -10.14 8.45 4.48
CA ASP A 117 -8.77 8.76 4.07
C ASP A 117 -7.89 7.52 4.26
N GLN A 118 -7.18 7.10 3.23
CA GLN A 118 -6.38 5.88 3.30
C GLN A 118 -5.10 5.95 2.49
N CYS A 119 -4.11 5.21 2.94
CA CYS A 119 -2.83 5.04 2.27
C CYS A 119 -2.28 3.65 2.49
N GLY A 120 -1.63 3.11 1.48
CA GLY A 120 -1.09 1.78 1.58
C GLY A 120 -0.34 1.33 0.34
N ILE A 121 -0.31 0.02 0.14
CA ILE A 121 0.31 -0.68 -0.97
C ILE A 121 -0.76 -1.34 -1.83
N VAL A 122 -0.52 -1.42 -3.13
CA VAL A 122 -1.43 -2.08 -4.05
C VAL A 122 -0.68 -2.87 -5.11
N MET A 123 -1.16 -4.06 -5.41
CA MET A 123 -0.90 -4.76 -6.66
C MET A 123 -2.11 -4.54 -7.56
N TYR A 124 -1.94 -3.77 -8.61
CA TYR A 124 -3.02 -3.36 -9.49
C TYR A 124 -2.79 -3.89 -10.90
N LEU A 125 -3.68 -4.71 -11.39
CA LEU A 125 -3.67 -5.22 -12.75
C LEU A 125 -4.59 -4.40 -13.65
N ASP A 126 -5.86 -4.29 -13.25
CA ASP A 126 -6.90 -3.50 -13.90
C ASP A 126 -7.99 -3.14 -12.87
N SER A 127 -9.06 -2.45 -13.30
CA SER A 127 -10.14 -2.01 -12.42
C SER A 127 -10.93 -3.13 -11.75
N ASP A 128 -10.91 -4.31 -12.32
CA ASP A 128 -11.65 -5.47 -11.82
C ASP A 128 -10.75 -6.49 -11.08
N ASN A 129 -9.42 -6.29 -11.09
CA ASN A 129 -8.46 -7.22 -10.50
C ASN A 129 -7.31 -6.48 -9.81
N TRP A 130 -7.32 -6.44 -8.49
CA TRP A 130 -6.27 -5.83 -7.67
C TRP A 130 -6.34 -6.32 -6.22
N LEU A 131 -5.22 -6.18 -5.52
CA LEU A 131 -5.09 -6.46 -4.10
C LEU A 131 -4.45 -5.24 -3.44
N LYS A 132 -5.06 -4.68 -2.39
CA LYS A 132 -4.48 -3.59 -1.59
C LYS A 132 -4.39 -3.93 -0.12
N GLY A 133 -3.39 -3.37 0.57
CA GLY A 133 -3.30 -3.27 2.02
C GLY A 133 -3.17 -1.80 2.40
N SER A 134 -3.96 -1.32 3.34
CA SER A 134 -3.97 0.09 3.73
C SER A 134 -4.38 0.30 5.19
N VAL A 135 -3.99 1.45 5.72
CA VAL A 135 -4.65 2.02 6.90
C VAL A 135 -5.68 3.02 6.40
N GLU A 136 -6.91 2.89 6.89
CA GLU A 136 -8.06 3.75 6.58
C GLU A 136 -8.53 4.46 7.85
N PHE A 137 -8.57 5.78 7.81
CA PHE A 137 -8.99 6.59 8.94
C PHE A 137 -10.51 6.47 9.17
N GLU A 138 -10.91 6.16 10.39
CA GLU A 138 -12.32 6.12 10.79
C GLU A 138 -12.67 7.34 11.64
N ASN A 139 -11.91 7.57 12.73
CA ASN A 139 -12.10 8.70 13.64
C ASN A 139 -10.83 8.90 14.50
N GLU A 140 -10.91 9.81 15.48
CA GLU A 140 -9.78 10.15 16.36
C GLU A 140 -9.41 9.06 17.38
N GLU A 141 -10.24 8.03 17.54
CA GLU A 141 -10.00 6.93 18.48
C GLU A 141 -9.34 5.73 17.81
N PHE A 142 -9.80 5.40 16.62
CA PHE A 142 -9.31 4.23 15.87
C PHE A 142 -9.35 4.42 14.36
N GLN A 143 -8.62 3.57 13.69
CA GLN A 143 -8.58 3.43 12.24
C GLN A 143 -8.50 1.95 11.87
N HIS A 144 -8.72 1.63 10.62
CA HIS A 144 -8.73 0.27 10.13
C HIS A 144 -7.41 -0.07 9.42
N LEU A 145 -6.68 -1.05 9.94
CA LEU A 145 -5.67 -1.75 9.15
C LEU A 145 -6.36 -2.87 8.41
N GLY A 146 -6.33 -2.85 7.10
CA GLY A 146 -7.08 -3.81 6.32
C GLY A 146 -6.48 -4.14 4.98
N SER A 147 -7.07 -5.16 4.35
CA SER A 147 -6.78 -5.54 2.97
C SER A 147 -8.08 -5.69 2.18
N VAL A 148 -8.02 -5.36 0.91
CA VAL A 148 -9.10 -5.57 -0.04
C VAL A 148 -8.57 -6.39 -1.20
N ALA A 149 -9.21 -7.52 -1.46
CA ALA A 149 -9.02 -8.29 -2.68
C ALA A 149 -10.17 -8.02 -3.63
N THR A 150 -9.87 -7.52 -4.82
CA THR A 150 -10.86 -7.37 -5.89
C THR A 150 -10.57 -8.37 -6.98
N ASN A 151 -11.54 -9.22 -7.25
CA ASN A 151 -11.45 -10.28 -8.24
C ASN A 151 -12.69 -10.25 -9.14
N ASN A 152 -12.47 -10.15 -10.46
CA ASN A 152 -13.54 -10.03 -11.45
C ASN A 152 -14.57 -8.92 -11.11
N GLY A 153 -14.09 -7.83 -10.54
CA GLY A 153 -14.89 -6.66 -10.21
C GLY A 153 -15.76 -6.80 -8.95
N TYR A 154 -15.39 -7.67 -8.03
CA TYR A 154 -16.02 -7.77 -6.71
C TYR A 154 -14.95 -7.68 -5.62
N SER A 155 -15.12 -6.71 -4.73
CA SER A 155 -14.20 -6.45 -3.62
C SER A 155 -14.59 -7.24 -2.38
N ASP A 156 -13.60 -7.77 -1.68
CA ASP A 156 -13.74 -8.39 -0.37
C ASP A 156 -12.77 -7.72 0.62
N TRP A 157 -13.28 -7.25 1.75
CA TRP A 157 -12.53 -6.48 2.73
C TRP A 157 -12.38 -7.21 4.05
N ALA A 158 -11.13 -7.40 4.46
CA ALA A 158 -10.78 -7.88 5.78
C ALA A 158 -10.09 -6.77 6.56
N THR A 159 -10.46 -6.54 7.82
CA THR A 159 -9.94 -5.42 8.61
C THR A 159 -9.83 -5.74 10.09
N THR A 160 -8.94 -5.02 10.77
CA THR A 160 -8.83 -4.95 12.22
C THR A 160 -8.68 -3.49 12.67
N ALA A 161 -9.21 -3.17 13.85
CA ALA A 161 -9.05 -1.85 14.41
C ALA A 161 -7.63 -1.70 14.99
N ILE A 162 -7.00 -0.56 14.72
CA ILE A 162 -5.75 -0.12 15.33
C ILE A 162 -5.93 1.29 15.89
N SER A 163 -5.04 1.70 16.80
CA SER A 163 -5.08 3.05 17.38
C SER A 163 -4.92 4.14 16.31
N ALA A 164 -5.69 5.22 16.43
CA ALA A 164 -5.53 6.41 15.59
C ALA A 164 -4.19 7.14 15.81
N GLU A 165 -3.44 6.81 16.88
CA GLU A 165 -2.09 7.33 17.13
C GLU A 165 -1.04 6.74 16.18
N VAL A 166 -1.31 5.63 15.52
CA VAL A 166 -0.44 5.08 14.47
C VAL A 166 -0.51 6.01 13.26
N LYS A 167 0.61 6.61 12.87
CA LYS A 167 0.69 7.58 11.77
C LYS A 167 1.58 7.12 10.63
N THR A 168 2.32 6.04 10.82
CA THR A 168 3.16 5.44 9.78
C THR A 168 2.98 3.94 9.76
N MET A 169 3.12 3.34 8.59
CA MET A 169 3.04 1.89 8.41
C MET A 169 4.04 1.43 7.36
N TRP A 170 4.67 0.30 7.64
CA TRP A 170 5.45 -0.43 6.64
C TRP A 170 4.59 -1.51 6.04
N TYR A 171 4.62 -1.63 4.73
CA TYR A 171 3.97 -2.72 4.00
C TYR A 171 5.00 -3.49 3.20
N ARG A 172 4.82 -4.79 3.14
CA ARG A 172 5.55 -5.67 2.24
C ARG A 172 4.59 -6.43 1.34
N LEU A 173 4.69 -6.22 0.04
CA LEU A 173 4.03 -7.02 -0.98
C LEU A 173 5.02 -8.04 -1.51
N SER A 174 4.71 -9.32 -1.36
CA SER A 174 5.52 -10.41 -1.86
C SER A 174 4.78 -11.18 -2.96
N ARG A 175 5.51 -11.57 -4.01
CA ARG A 175 5.07 -12.52 -5.00
C ARG A 175 5.94 -13.78 -4.96
N ARG A 176 5.30 -14.94 -5.02
CA ARG A 176 5.95 -16.26 -5.16
C ARG A 176 5.17 -17.05 -6.20
N GLU A 177 5.66 -17.05 -7.45
CA GLU A 177 4.98 -17.57 -8.64
C GLU A 177 3.62 -16.90 -8.85
N ASP A 178 2.51 -17.58 -8.56
CA ASP A 178 1.14 -17.09 -8.73
C ASP A 178 0.50 -16.65 -7.39
N ASP A 179 1.22 -16.79 -6.28
CA ASP A 179 0.77 -16.39 -4.95
C ASP A 179 1.24 -14.98 -4.60
N PHE A 180 0.37 -14.24 -3.92
CA PHE A 180 0.65 -12.90 -3.42
C PHE A 180 0.34 -12.80 -1.93
N CYS A 181 1.17 -12.05 -1.21
CA CYS A 181 1.00 -11.77 0.20
C CYS A 181 1.27 -10.29 0.47
N ILE A 182 0.42 -9.66 1.28
CA ILE A 182 0.68 -8.34 1.86
C ILE A 182 0.81 -8.51 3.38
N GLU A 183 1.88 -7.95 3.92
CA GLU A 183 2.22 -7.96 5.34
C GLU A 183 2.53 -6.55 5.82
#